data_0e6e403ada2c55be701fbb243db98da5
#
_entry.id   0e6e403ada2c55be701fbb243db98da5
#
_cell.length_a   1.000
_cell.length_b   1.000
_cell.length_c   1.000
_cell.angle_alpha   90.00
_cell.angle_beta   90.00
_cell.angle_gamma   90.00
#
_symmetry.space_group_name_H-M   'P 1'
#
loop_
_entity.id
_entity.type
_entity.pdbx_description
1 polymer ?
#
loop_
_entity_poly.entity_id
_entity_poly.type
_entity_poly.pdbx_seq_one_letter_code
_entity_poly.pdbx_strand_id
1 'polypeptide(L)'
;TSYTIISALASALPGATPHHSIQHSGKPELHRPLVLELEDVRLDIPVFTTETRSLKASLIRSVTGGKLSRRGGGAVVTALQDVSCTIREGERVALIGHNGAGKSSFLRLVSGIYQHTGGRFEAHVPVFPMIHKSFITSDELSGMQAIKAHYLMVHGNLRGFDAFCDDVVTFSGLGDFVQLPVKTYSQGMAARLLFAVLTAGT
;
A
#
# COMPACT_ATOMS: atom_id res chain seq x y z
N THR A 1 -10.15 11.81 -17.42
CA THR A 1 -9.50 11.23 -16.23
C THR A 1 -10.61 10.75 -15.32
N SER A 2 -10.75 9.44 -15.21
CA SER A 2 -11.77 8.81 -14.34
C SER A 2 -11.16 8.59 -12.96
N TYR A 3 -11.90 8.87 -11.89
CA TYR A 3 -11.50 8.59 -10.51
C TYR A 3 -12.43 7.51 -9.96
N THR A 4 -11.86 6.47 -9.38
CA THR A 4 -12.61 5.45 -8.64
C THR A 4 -12.36 5.66 -7.15
N ILE A 5 -13.42 5.87 -6.38
CA ILE A 5 -13.34 6.03 -4.93
C ILE A 5 -13.78 4.72 -4.29
N ILE A 6 -12.85 4.02 -3.64
CA ILE A 6 -13.16 2.85 -2.83
C ILE A 6 -13.39 3.33 -1.40
N SER A 7 -14.65 3.38 -0.98
CA SER A 7 -15.00 3.70 0.40
C SER A 7 -14.92 2.44 1.25
N ALA A 8 -13.87 2.31 2.05
CA ALA A 8 -13.79 1.28 3.08
C ALA A 8 -14.55 1.74 4.32
N LEU A 9 -15.88 1.65 4.28
CA LEU A 9 -16.73 1.83 5.46
C LEU A 9 -16.65 0.55 6.31
N ALA A 10 -15.77 0.57 7.31
CA ALA A 10 -15.86 -0.39 8.39
C ALA A 10 -17.14 -0.09 9.17
N SER A 11 -18.13 -0.96 9.04
CA SER A 11 -19.35 -0.95 9.84
C SER A 11 -18.99 -1.12 11.32
N ALA A 12 -18.91 -0.02 12.05
CA ALA A 12 -18.73 0.01 13.50
C ALA A 12 -20.08 -0.06 14.26
N LEU A 13 -21.18 -0.43 13.60
CA LEU A 13 -22.49 -0.56 14.23
C LEU A 13 -23.02 -1.98 13.99
N PRO A 14 -23.52 -2.68 15.05
CA PRO A 14 -24.17 -3.97 14.88
C PRO A 14 -25.49 -3.76 14.13
N GLY A 15 -25.61 -4.35 12.93
CA GLY A 15 -26.81 -4.33 12.11
C GLY A 15 -26.72 -3.57 10.78
N ALA A 16 -25.61 -2.92 10.46
CA ALA A 16 -25.42 -2.30 9.16
C ALA A 16 -24.82 -3.32 8.18
N THR A 17 -25.55 -3.66 7.14
CA THR A 17 -25.01 -4.38 5.98
C THR A 17 -23.90 -3.53 5.35
N PRO A 18 -22.71 -4.09 5.09
CA PRO A 18 -21.64 -3.35 4.45
C PRO A 18 -22.00 -3.10 2.97
N HIS A 19 -22.50 -1.93 2.67
CA HIS A 19 -22.60 -1.48 1.29
C HIS A 19 -21.25 -0.86 0.88
N HIS A 20 -20.41 -1.64 0.22
CA HIS A 20 -19.28 -1.11 -0.53
C HIS A 20 -19.84 -0.45 -1.80
N SER A 21 -20.08 0.84 -1.75
CA SER A 21 -20.46 1.60 -2.95
C SER A 21 -19.21 2.05 -3.68
N ILE A 22 -18.96 1.45 -4.85
CA ILE A 22 -17.99 1.94 -5.82
C ILE A 22 -18.70 3.02 -6.62
N GLN A 23 -18.26 4.27 -6.49
CA GLN A 23 -18.75 5.36 -7.34
C GLN A 23 -17.80 5.54 -8.52
N HIS A 24 -18.25 5.18 -9.70
CA HIS A 24 -17.57 5.45 -10.96
C HIS A 24 -18.05 6.80 -11.52
N SER A 25 -17.15 7.75 -11.67
CA SER A 25 -17.43 8.99 -12.40
C SER A 25 -16.66 9.01 -13.71
N GLY A 26 -17.31 8.74 -14.84
CA GLY A 26 -16.71 8.89 -16.17
C GLY A 26 -17.26 7.97 -17.25
N LYS A 27 -17.08 8.36 -18.48
CA LYS A 27 -17.62 7.78 -19.75
C LYS A 27 -17.31 6.28 -19.97
N PRO A 28 -18.01 5.58 -20.90
CA PRO A 28 -18.09 4.13 -20.99
C PRO A 28 -16.75 3.41 -21.08
N GLU A 29 -16.58 2.43 -20.19
CA GLU A 29 -15.35 1.76 -19.76
C GLU A 29 -14.97 0.52 -20.56
N LEU A 30 -15.65 0.21 -21.66
CA LEU A 30 -15.64 -1.13 -22.27
C LEU A 30 -14.30 -1.58 -22.90
N HIS A 31 -13.26 -0.74 -22.96
CA HIS A 31 -12.05 -1.06 -23.72
C HIS A 31 -10.71 -0.91 -22.95
N ARG A 32 -10.74 -0.65 -21.64
CA ARG A 32 -9.48 -0.54 -20.90
C ARG A 32 -9.06 -1.88 -20.30
N PRO A 33 -7.78 -2.27 -20.45
CA PRO A 33 -7.28 -3.50 -19.85
C PRO A 33 -7.51 -3.54 -18.34
N LEU A 34 -7.75 -4.74 -17.83
CA LEU A 34 -7.90 -5.01 -16.41
C LEU A 34 -6.52 -4.98 -15.75
N VAL A 35 -6.41 -4.28 -14.64
CA VAL A 35 -5.17 -4.16 -13.85
C VAL A 35 -5.27 -4.98 -12.58
N LEU A 36 -6.35 -4.81 -11.81
CA LEU A 36 -6.61 -5.56 -10.58
C LEU A 36 -8.08 -5.98 -10.51
N GLU A 37 -8.31 -7.17 -10.00
CA GLU A 37 -9.65 -7.70 -9.72
C GLU A 37 -9.69 -8.34 -8.34
N LEU A 38 -10.66 -7.93 -7.53
CA LEU A 38 -10.96 -8.46 -6.21
C LEU A 38 -12.42 -8.90 -6.18
N GLU A 39 -12.68 -10.14 -5.74
CA GLU A 39 -14.01 -10.70 -5.54
C GLU A 39 -14.11 -11.25 -4.11
N ASP A 40 -14.96 -10.64 -3.29
CA ASP A 40 -15.23 -11.02 -1.90
C ASP A 40 -13.97 -11.30 -1.05
N VAL A 41 -12.94 -10.48 -1.29
CA VAL A 41 -11.63 -10.67 -0.69
C VAL A 41 -11.70 -10.43 0.81
N ARG A 42 -11.16 -11.40 1.55
CA ARG A 42 -11.01 -11.37 3.00
C ARG A 42 -9.53 -11.42 3.37
N LEU A 43 -9.17 -10.66 4.40
CA LEU A 43 -7.82 -10.67 4.99
C LEU A 43 -7.92 -10.78 6.50
N ASP A 44 -7.53 -11.93 7.01
CA ASP A 44 -7.41 -12.23 8.44
C ASP A 44 -5.92 -12.23 8.83
N ILE A 45 -5.55 -11.37 9.78
CA ILE A 45 -4.17 -11.23 10.25
C ILE A 45 -4.04 -11.89 11.62
N PRO A 46 -3.20 -12.93 11.78
CA PRO A 46 -2.97 -13.54 13.06
C PRO A 46 -2.20 -12.60 14.00
N VAL A 47 -2.65 -12.47 15.24
CA VAL A 47 -1.96 -11.72 16.28
C VAL A 47 -1.27 -12.71 17.21
N PHE A 48 0.06 -12.77 17.10
CA PHE A 48 0.87 -13.56 18.01
C PHE A 48 1.12 -12.78 19.29
N THR A 49 0.42 -13.11 20.37
CA THR A 49 0.70 -12.56 21.69
C THR A 49 1.46 -13.61 22.50
N THR A 50 2.64 -13.25 22.97
CA THR A 50 3.48 -14.12 23.84
C THR A 50 2.87 -14.34 25.23
N GLU A 51 1.78 -13.63 25.57
CA GLU A 51 1.10 -13.72 26.85
C GLU A 51 -0.37 -14.13 26.68
N THR A 52 -0.64 -15.41 26.82
CA THR A 52 -1.99 -16.00 26.81
C THR A 52 -2.83 -15.66 28.05
N ARG A 53 -2.38 -14.81 28.96
CA ARG A 53 -3.02 -14.56 30.27
C ARG A 53 -3.09 -13.08 30.71
N SER A 54 -3.09 -12.10 29.84
CA SER A 54 -3.08 -10.71 30.30
C SER A 54 -4.31 -9.90 29.84
N LEU A 55 -4.73 -8.97 30.69
CA LEU A 55 -5.77 -7.96 30.54
C LEU A 55 -5.72 -7.15 29.24
N LYS A 56 -4.62 -7.22 28.48
CA LYS A 56 -4.44 -6.58 27.16
C LYS A 56 -5.43 -7.11 26.10
N ALA A 57 -5.90 -8.35 26.18
CA ALA A 57 -6.90 -8.88 25.27
C ALA A 57 -8.27 -8.17 25.42
N SER A 58 -8.56 -7.62 26.60
CA SER A 58 -9.76 -6.83 26.86
C SER A 58 -9.67 -5.43 26.28
N LEU A 59 -8.47 -4.82 26.33
CA LEU A 59 -8.19 -3.50 25.78
C LEU A 59 -8.21 -3.50 24.25
N ILE A 60 -7.67 -4.56 23.62
CA ILE A 60 -7.70 -4.70 22.14
C ILE A 60 -9.15 -4.83 21.64
N ARG A 61 -10.01 -5.51 22.40
CA ARG A 61 -11.44 -5.60 22.08
C ARG A 61 -12.14 -4.24 22.06
N SER A 62 -11.77 -3.36 22.96
CA SER A 62 -12.35 -2.02 23.07
C SER A 62 -11.92 -1.09 21.91
N VAL A 63 -10.68 -1.30 21.39
CA VAL A 63 -10.11 -0.44 20.34
C VAL A 63 -10.46 -0.93 18.93
N THR A 64 -10.65 -2.25 18.73
CA THR A 64 -10.89 -2.85 17.39
C THR A 64 -12.36 -3.10 17.06
N GLY A 65 -13.29 -2.59 17.87
CA GLY A 65 -14.73 -2.67 17.57
C GLY A 65 -15.28 -4.08 17.36
N GLY A 66 -14.74 -5.09 18.05
CA GLY A 66 -15.28 -6.47 18.02
C GLY A 66 -14.80 -7.34 16.86
N LYS A 67 -13.87 -6.87 16.02
CA LYS A 67 -13.31 -7.64 14.88
C LYS A 67 -12.30 -8.72 15.27
N LEU A 68 -12.11 -9.00 16.57
CA LEU A 68 -11.21 -10.02 17.07
C LEU A 68 -11.94 -11.35 17.22
N SER A 69 -11.56 -12.35 16.44
CA SER A 69 -12.05 -13.73 16.52
C SER A 69 -10.95 -14.65 17.03
N ARG A 70 -11.31 -15.71 17.76
CA ARG A 70 -10.39 -16.79 18.15
C ARG A 70 -10.59 -17.96 17.21
N ARG A 71 -9.58 -18.30 16.43
CA ARG A 71 -9.54 -19.49 15.61
C ARG A 71 -8.28 -20.28 15.96
N GLY A 72 -8.44 -21.51 16.46
CA GLY A 72 -7.31 -22.42 16.70
C GLY A 72 -6.28 -21.95 17.74
N GLY A 73 -6.69 -21.27 18.85
CA GLY A 73 -5.78 -20.90 19.96
C GLY A 73 -5.08 -19.56 19.84
N GLY A 74 -5.18 -18.83 18.71
CA GLY A 74 -4.64 -17.48 18.50
C GLY A 74 -5.72 -16.41 18.33
N ALA A 75 -5.36 -15.15 18.60
CA ALA A 75 -6.21 -14.02 18.28
C ALA A 75 -6.03 -13.67 16.79
N VAL A 76 -7.12 -13.45 16.07
CA VAL A 76 -7.14 -13.09 14.65
C VAL A 76 -7.88 -11.75 14.48
N VAL A 77 -7.29 -10.82 13.75
CA VAL A 77 -7.92 -9.56 13.38
C VAL A 77 -8.34 -9.64 11.93
N THR A 78 -9.63 -9.53 11.65
CA THR A 78 -10.11 -9.37 10.27
C THR A 78 -9.85 -7.93 9.83
N ALA A 79 -8.86 -7.76 8.96
CA ALA A 79 -8.43 -6.46 8.46
C ALA A 79 -9.24 -6.00 7.24
N LEU A 80 -9.68 -6.97 6.41
CA LEU A 80 -10.56 -6.74 5.26
C LEU A 80 -11.64 -7.83 5.26
N GLN A 81 -12.86 -7.44 4.88
CA GLN A 81 -13.99 -8.36 4.81
C GLN A 81 -14.84 -8.05 3.58
N ASP A 82 -15.04 -9.05 2.73
CA ASP A 82 -15.93 -9.03 1.56
C ASP A 82 -15.66 -7.82 0.65
N VAL A 83 -14.37 -7.60 0.33
CA VAL A 83 -13.94 -6.48 -0.52
C VAL A 83 -13.97 -6.94 -1.97
N SER A 84 -14.83 -6.29 -2.77
CA SER A 84 -14.91 -6.52 -4.21
C SER A 84 -14.68 -5.20 -4.94
N CYS A 85 -13.74 -5.18 -5.88
CA CYS A 85 -13.48 -4.05 -6.76
C CYS A 85 -12.69 -4.45 -7.98
N THR A 86 -12.81 -3.65 -9.03
CA THR A 86 -12.08 -3.80 -10.29
C THR A 86 -11.36 -2.50 -10.60
N ILE A 87 -10.08 -2.57 -10.96
CA ILE A 87 -9.29 -1.41 -11.36
C ILE A 87 -8.77 -1.65 -12.77
N ARG A 88 -8.93 -0.66 -13.64
CA ARG A 88 -8.53 -0.70 -15.04
C ARG A 88 -7.39 0.28 -15.33
N GLU A 89 -6.71 0.05 -16.44
CA GLU A 89 -5.59 0.90 -16.87
C GLU A 89 -5.97 2.38 -16.95
N GLY A 90 -5.09 3.25 -16.44
CA GLY A 90 -5.27 4.70 -16.40
C GLY A 90 -6.28 5.19 -15.37
N GLU A 91 -6.85 4.31 -14.52
CA GLU A 91 -7.67 4.74 -13.39
C GLU A 91 -6.84 5.24 -12.23
N ARG A 92 -7.37 6.25 -11.54
CA ARG A 92 -6.84 6.75 -10.29
C ARG A 92 -7.80 6.43 -9.17
N VAL A 93 -7.34 5.63 -8.20
CA VAL A 93 -8.17 5.12 -7.11
C VAL A 93 -7.80 5.81 -5.82
N ALA A 94 -8.78 6.35 -5.10
CA ALA A 94 -8.60 6.91 -3.77
C ALA A 94 -9.23 6.00 -2.72
N LEU A 95 -8.45 5.62 -1.70
CA LEU A 95 -8.93 4.89 -0.54
C LEU A 95 -9.33 5.87 0.57
N ILE A 96 -10.63 5.92 0.88
CA ILE A 96 -11.20 6.81 1.89
C ILE A 96 -11.72 5.98 3.06
N GLY A 97 -11.55 6.48 4.27
CA GLY A 97 -12.05 5.83 5.49
C GLY A 97 -11.33 6.33 6.73
N HIS A 98 -11.91 6.08 7.90
CA HIS A 98 -11.34 6.44 9.20
C HIS A 98 -10.04 5.65 9.50
N ASN A 99 -9.31 6.04 10.55
CA ASN A 99 -8.15 5.28 11.01
C ASN A 99 -8.59 3.88 11.47
N GLY A 100 -7.87 2.84 11.04
CA GLY A 100 -8.26 1.45 11.30
C GLY A 100 -9.25 0.85 10.30
N ALA A 101 -9.73 1.59 9.28
CA ALA A 101 -10.63 1.08 8.24
C ALA A 101 -10.01 0.03 7.29
N GLY A 102 -8.76 -0.35 7.47
CA GLY A 102 -8.10 -1.36 6.62
C GLY A 102 -7.38 -0.81 5.39
N LYS A 103 -7.30 0.53 5.19
CA LYS A 103 -6.65 1.13 4.01
C LYS A 103 -5.22 0.63 3.77
N SER A 104 -4.39 0.65 4.81
CA SER A 104 -3.00 0.16 4.71
C SER A 104 -2.93 -1.36 4.50
N SER A 105 -3.90 -2.10 5.03
CA SER A 105 -3.99 -3.55 4.83
C SER A 105 -4.39 -3.87 3.39
N PHE A 106 -5.30 -3.10 2.81
CA PHE A 106 -5.66 -3.20 1.40
C PHE A 106 -4.45 -2.93 0.49
N LEU A 107 -3.73 -1.83 0.73
CA LEU A 107 -2.53 -1.53 -0.05
C LEU A 107 -1.46 -2.64 0.04
N ARG A 108 -1.25 -3.21 1.24
CA ARG A 108 -0.31 -4.33 1.41
C ARG A 108 -0.79 -5.61 0.73
N LEU A 109 -2.09 -5.86 0.69
CA LEU A 109 -2.66 -6.99 -0.02
C LEU A 109 -2.46 -6.84 -1.53
N VAL A 110 -2.86 -5.73 -2.12
CA VAL A 110 -2.73 -5.51 -3.58
C VAL A 110 -1.27 -5.45 -4.02
N SER A 111 -0.35 -5.12 -3.12
CA SER A 111 1.10 -5.14 -3.35
C SER A 111 1.75 -6.50 -3.13
N GLY A 112 0.96 -7.55 -2.83
CA GLY A 112 1.48 -8.89 -2.59
C GLY A 112 2.22 -9.09 -1.26
N ILE A 113 2.25 -8.07 -0.37
CA ILE A 113 2.88 -8.17 0.96
C ILE A 113 2.04 -9.08 1.88
N TYR A 114 0.71 -9.01 1.76
CA TYR A 114 -0.23 -9.89 2.45
C TYR A 114 -0.95 -10.79 1.44
N GLN A 115 -1.16 -12.04 1.82
CA GLN A 115 -2.00 -12.96 1.07
C GLN A 115 -3.43 -12.87 1.61
N HIS A 116 -4.42 -12.87 0.71
CA HIS A 116 -5.82 -12.96 1.10
C HIS A 116 -6.11 -14.30 1.78
N THR A 117 -7.06 -14.31 2.69
CA THR A 117 -7.48 -15.51 3.43
C THR A 117 -8.81 -16.07 2.94
N GLY A 118 -9.49 -15.35 2.05
CA GLY A 118 -10.73 -15.76 1.39
C GLY A 118 -11.01 -14.86 0.18
N GLY A 119 -11.94 -15.31 -0.67
CA GLY A 119 -12.25 -14.64 -1.94
C GLY A 119 -11.21 -14.88 -3.03
N ARG A 120 -11.24 -14.06 -4.07
CA ARG A 120 -10.32 -14.13 -5.21
C ARG A 120 -9.63 -12.78 -5.42
N PHE A 121 -8.32 -12.81 -5.63
CA PHE A 121 -7.53 -11.64 -5.99
C PHE A 121 -6.65 -11.96 -7.20
N GLU A 122 -6.72 -11.14 -8.22
CA GLU A 122 -5.87 -11.22 -9.41
C GLU A 122 -5.25 -9.85 -9.71
N ALA A 123 -3.94 -9.85 -9.92
CA ALA A 123 -3.18 -8.71 -10.43
C ALA A 123 -2.65 -9.07 -11.83
N HIS A 124 -3.08 -8.34 -12.85
CA HIS A 124 -2.69 -8.57 -14.26
C HIS A 124 -1.41 -7.82 -14.65
N VAL A 125 -0.96 -6.92 -13.79
CA VAL A 125 0.29 -6.17 -13.95
C VAL A 125 1.07 -6.16 -12.64
N PRO A 126 2.41 -5.99 -12.67
CA PRO A 126 3.20 -5.80 -11.46
C PRO A 126 2.73 -4.58 -10.67
N VAL A 127 2.57 -4.75 -9.35
CA VAL A 127 2.18 -3.66 -8.44
C VAL A 127 3.39 -3.26 -7.60
N PHE A 128 3.79 -2.00 -7.68
CA PHE A 128 4.90 -1.45 -6.90
C PHE A 128 4.38 -0.74 -5.66
N PRO A 129 4.66 -1.28 -4.45
CA PRO A 129 4.19 -0.67 -3.22
C PRO A 129 4.99 0.56 -2.84
N MET A 130 4.34 1.71 -2.71
CA MET A 130 4.93 2.94 -2.18
C MET A 130 4.53 3.14 -0.70
N ILE A 131 4.44 2.04 0.08
CA ILE A 131 3.81 2.04 1.40
C ILE A 131 4.80 2.43 2.50
N HIS A 132 6.09 2.23 2.30
CA HIS A 132 7.12 2.47 3.30
C HIS A 132 8.16 3.49 2.87
N LYS A 133 8.54 4.34 3.82
CA LYS A 133 9.70 5.24 3.71
C LYS A 133 11.03 4.47 3.61
N SER A 134 11.04 3.19 3.95
CA SER A 134 12.23 2.31 4.01
C SER A 134 12.67 1.72 2.67
N PHE A 135 12.30 2.37 1.56
CA PHE A 135 12.97 2.23 0.27
C PHE A 135 14.47 2.55 0.38
N ILE A 136 14.83 3.43 1.29
CA ILE A 136 16.20 3.82 1.56
C ILE A 136 16.75 2.85 2.62
N THR A 137 17.69 2.04 2.21
CA THR A 137 18.30 0.96 3.02
C THR A 137 18.96 1.50 4.30
N SER A 138 19.35 2.78 4.32
CA SER A 138 19.92 3.48 5.48
C SER A 138 19.72 4.99 5.32
N ASP A 139 19.27 5.65 6.38
CA ASP A 139 19.11 7.10 6.44
C ASP A 139 20.44 7.85 6.41
N GLU A 140 21.55 7.15 6.63
CA GLU A 140 22.92 7.70 6.56
C GLU A 140 23.42 7.89 5.13
N LEU A 141 22.82 7.18 4.17
CA LEU A 141 23.17 7.34 2.75
C LEU A 141 22.76 8.72 2.25
N SER A 142 23.57 9.30 1.36
CA SER A 142 23.10 10.44 0.59
C SER A 142 21.99 10.01 -0.37
N GLY A 143 21.18 10.97 -0.84
CA GLY A 143 20.16 10.71 -1.86
C GLY A 143 20.76 10.03 -3.10
N MET A 144 21.94 10.49 -3.56
CA MET A 144 22.67 9.89 -4.67
C MET A 144 23.04 8.42 -4.43
N GLN A 145 23.53 8.12 -3.21
CA GLN A 145 23.86 6.74 -2.83
C GLN A 145 22.60 5.87 -2.75
N ALA A 146 21.49 6.42 -2.27
CA ALA A 146 20.22 5.72 -2.20
C ALA A 146 19.66 5.41 -3.60
N ILE A 147 19.75 6.35 -4.55
CA ILE A 147 19.40 6.14 -5.97
C ILE A 147 20.23 5.00 -6.55
N LYS A 148 21.56 5.05 -6.34
CA LYS A 148 22.47 4.02 -6.85
C LYS A 148 22.21 2.65 -6.24
N ALA A 149 21.96 2.58 -4.93
CA ALA A 149 21.64 1.32 -4.24
C ALA A 149 20.35 0.70 -4.79
N HIS A 150 19.31 1.52 -5.00
CA HIS A 150 18.07 1.06 -5.59
C HIS A 150 18.28 0.51 -7.01
N TYR A 151 18.95 1.28 -7.85
CA TYR A 151 19.22 0.87 -9.22
C TYR A 151 19.94 -0.48 -9.28
N LEU A 152 20.96 -0.66 -8.42
CA LEU A 152 21.69 -1.93 -8.32
C LEU A 152 20.80 -3.09 -7.83
N MET A 153 19.90 -2.83 -6.87
CA MET A 153 18.97 -3.87 -6.40
C MET A 153 17.97 -4.32 -7.47
N VAL A 154 17.54 -3.40 -8.32
CA VAL A 154 16.56 -3.70 -9.38
C VAL A 154 17.23 -4.32 -10.61
N HIS A 155 18.36 -3.76 -11.05
CA HIS A 155 18.98 -4.11 -12.33
C HIS A 155 20.21 -5.03 -12.20
N GLY A 156 20.75 -5.20 -11.00
CA GLY A 156 21.93 -6.03 -10.74
C GLY A 156 23.26 -5.51 -11.31
N ASN A 157 23.25 -4.38 -12.02
CA ASN A 157 24.42 -3.74 -12.65
C ASN A 157 24.19 -2.24 -12.80
N LEU A 158 25.22 -1.50 -13.24
CA LEU A 158 25.17 -0.04 -13.42
C LEU A 158 24.99 0.41 -14.86
N ARG A 159 24.64 -0.50 -15.79
CA ARG A 159 24.41 -0.09 -17.19
C ARG A 159 23.17 0.79 -17.29
N GLY A 160 23.33 2.03 -17.79
CA GLY A 160 22.23 3.01 -17.89
C GLY A 160 21.98 3.78 -16.61
N PHE A 161 22.78 3.60 -15.55
CA PHE A 161 22.60 4.30 -14.29
C PHE A 161 22.63 5.82 -14.42
N ASP A 162 23.51 6.36 -15.25
CA ASP A 162 23.67 7.81 -15.38
C ASP A 162 22.38 8.46 -15.90
N ALA A 163 21.79 7.91 -16.97
CA ALA A 163 20.52 8.40 -17.51
C ALA A 163 19.38 8.27 -16.50
N PHE A 164 19.28 7.13 -15.80
CA PHE A 164 18.30 6.93 -14.73
C PHE A 164 18.49 7.94 -13.58
N CYS A 165 19.73 8.18 -13.19
CA CYS A 165 20.07 9.12 -12.13
C CYS A 165 19.67 10.56 -12.50
N ASP A 166 19.95 11.00 -13.72
CA ASP A 166 19.59 12.30 -14.22
C ASP A 166 18.08 12.51 -14.23
N ASP A 167 17.33 11.50 -14.67
CA ASP A 167 15.86 11.49 -14.62
C ASP A 167 15.34 11.64 -13.19
N VAL A 168 15.86 10.83 -12.24
CA VAL A 168 15.47 10.89 -10.84
C VAL A 168 15.76 12.25 -10.23
N VAL A 169 16.96 12.79 -10.44
CA VAL A 169 17.37 14.09 -9.87
C VAL A 169 16.50 15.20 -10.42
N THR A 170 16.27 15.20 -11.73
CA THR A 170 15.44 16.19 -12.43
C THR A 170 13.99 16.12 -11.93
N PHE A 171 13.41 14.93 -11.93
CA PHE A 171 12.00 14.73 -11.54
C PHE A 171 11.75 15.02 -10.06
N SER A 172 12.67 14.63 -9.18
CA SER A 172 12.54 14.89 -7.73
C SER A 172 12.61 16.38 -7.39
N GLY A 173 13.26 17.19 -8.23
CA GLY A 173 13.53 18.61 -7.99
C GLY A 173 14.35 18.85 -6.72
N LEU A 174 15.20 17.90 -6.32
CA LEU A 174 16.05 18.04 -5.13
C LEU A 174 17.34 18.81 -5.39
N GLY A 175 17.80 18.87 -6.66
CA GLY A 175 19.05 19.55 -7.01
C GLY A 175 20.21 19.06 -6.17
N ASP A 176 21.01 19.98 -5.63
CA ASP A 176 22.20 19.67 -4.82
C ASP A 176 21.89 18.95 -3.50
N PHE A 177 20.64 19.01 -3.03
CA PHE A 177 20.23 18.28 -1.81
C PHE A 177 20.39 16.76 -1.97
N VAL A 178 20.41 16.24 -3.20
CA VAL A 178 20.64 14.81 -3.44
C VAL A 178 21.99 14.33 -2.90
N GLN A 179 22.95 15.21 -2.69
CA GLN A 179 24.27 14.90 -2.12
C GLN A 179 24.24 14.79 -0.59
N LEU A 180 23.20 15.29 0.06
CA LEU A 180 23.08 15.27 1.52
C LEU A 180 22.52 13.93 2.03
N PRO A 181 22.85 13.53 3.27
CA PRO A 181 22.26 12.35 3.89
C PRO A 181 20.73 12.45 3.98
N VAL A 182 20.05 11.36 3.66
CA VAL A 182 18.58 11.32 3.63
C VAL A 182 17.95 11.62 4.99
N LYS A 183 18.63 11.33 6.09
CA LYS A 183 18.19 11.71 7.44
C LYS A 183 17.96 13.22 7.60
N THR A 184 18.58 14.05 6.77
CA THR A 184 18.41 15.50 6.80
C THR A 184 17.22 16.00 5.98
N TYR A 185 16.58 15.08 5.23
CA TYR A 185 15.46 15.45 4.35
C TYR A 185 14.17 15.69 5.14
N SER A 186 13.43 16.69 4.71
CA SER A 186 12.04 16.81 5.12
C SER A 186 11.22 15.62 4.61
N GLN A 187 10.05 15.38 5.21
CA GLN A 187 9.14 14.31 4.74
C GLN A 187 8.77 14.48 3.26
N GLY A 188 8.58 15.73 2.80
CA GLY A 188 8.29 16.03 1.41
C GLY A 188 9.46 15.74 0.47
N MET A 189 10.70 16.04 0.88
CA MET A 189 11.91 15.70 0.10
C MET A 189 12.07 14.18 -0.03
N ALA A 190 11.93 13.45 1.06
CA ALA A 190 12.02 11.99 1.06
C ALA A 190 10.93 11.36 0.18
N ALA A 191 9.70 11.89 0.24
CA ALA A 191 8.60 11.42 -0.60
C ALA A 191 8.85 11.69 -2.10
N ARG A 192 9.37 12.88 -2.46
CA ARG A 192 9.72 13.22 -3.85
C ARG A 192 10.83 12.32 -4.39
N LEU A 193 11.88 12.06 -3.60
CA LEU A 193 12.94 11.15 -4.01
C LEU A 193 12.40 9.74 -4.24
N LEU A 194 11.60 9.21 -3.29
CA LEU A 194 10.98 7.90 -3.40
C LEU A 194 10.12 7.79 -4.67
N PHE A 195 9.28 8.78 -4.92
CA PHE A 195 8.41 8.79 -6.09
C PHE A 195 9.23 8.83 -7.39
N ALA A 196 10.24 9.70 -7.45
CA ALA A 196 11.11 9.83 -8.60
C ALA A 196 11.81 8.52 -8.95
N VAL A 197 12.39 7.85 -7.96
CA VAL A 197 13.11 6.59 -8.17
C VAL A 197 12.19 5.46 -8.64
N LEU A 198 10.95 5.42 -8.17
CA LEU A 198 9.99 4.38 -8.55
C LEU A 198 9.35 4.62 -9.93
N THR A 199 9.38 5.85 -10.42
CA THR A 199 8.76 6.23 -11.71
C THR A 199 9.78 6.47 -12.82
N ALA A 200 11.07 6.63 -12.50
CA ALA A 200 12.12 6.76 -13.50
C ALA A 200 12.36 5.44 -14.23
N GLY A 201 12.58 5.53 -15.54
CA GLY A 201 12.90 4.38 -16.38
C GLY A 201 11.70 3.49 -16.75
N THR A 202 10.44 3.97 -16.55
CA THR A 202 9.22 3.30 -17.03
C THR A 202 8.74 3.87 -18.35
#